data_bf07ab5c1732bc14efd58b7a6d25e4e3
#
_entry.id   bf07ab5c1732bc14efd58b7a6d25e4e3
#
_cell.length_a   1.000
_cell.length_b   1.000
_cell.length_c   1.000
_cell.angle_alpha   90.00
_cell.angle_beta   90.00
_cell.angle_gamma   90.00
#
_symmetry.space_group_name_H-M   'P 1'
#
loop_
_entity.id
_entity.type
_entity.pdbx_description
1 polymer ?
#
loop_
_entity_poly.entity_id
_entity_poly.type
_entity_poly.pdbx_seq_one_letter_code
_entity_poly.pdbx_strand_id
1 'polypeptide(L)'
;MDLKICDTITLRGVVDEDFVNYKKASMFLGTAFCDWKCCREIGIAPSACQNHQTVTSSKARAIPIESLCRRYLQNSITSAVVFGGLEPFLQTEEVLSFVRTLRGMGCEDDVVIYTGYEPNEVSKPLELLRNYPNIVVKFGRYRPNSDGVFDPTLGVHLASSNQHAERIS
;
A
#
# COMPACT_ATOMS: atom_id res chain seq x y z
N MET A 1 9.90 12.47 18.30
CA MET A 1 9.70 13.11 16.98
C MET A 1 8.22 13.00 16.66
N ASP A 2 7.54 14.12 16.71
CA ASP A 2 6.10 14.15 16.49
C ASP A 2 5.84 13.85 15.02
N LEU A 3 5.05 12.81 14.76
CA LEU A 3 4.56 12.50 13.42
C LEU A 3 3.68 13.65 12.95
N LYS A 4 3.97 14.17 11.78
CA LYS A 4 3.10 15.13 11.13
C LYS A 4 1.76 14.47 10.85
N ILE A 5 0.69 15.06 11.34
CA ILE A 5 -0.68 14.63 11.01
C ILE A 5 -1.03 15.26 9.67
N CYS A 6 -1.42 14.43 8.72
CA CYS A 6 -1.86 14.84 7.39
C CYS A 6 -3.38 14.79 7.31
N ASP A 7 -4.00 15.86 6.79
CA ASP A 7 -5.45 15.88 6.54
C ASP A 7 -5.82 15.26 5.18
N THR A 8 -4.85 15.20 4.28
CA THR A 8 -5.02 14.67 2.92
C THR A 8 -3.97 13.62 2.61
N ILE A 9 -4.29 12.72 1.68
CA ILE A 9 -3.37 11.79 1.04
C ILE A 9 -3.40 11.99 -0.46
N THR A 10 -2.23 11.94 -1.10
CA THR A 10 -2.11 12.09 -2.55
C THR A 10 -2.21 10.73 -3.22
N LEU A 11 -3.23 10.52 -4.03
CA LEU A 11 -3.51 9.26 -4.71
C LEU A 11 -3.63 9.45 -6.22
N ARG A 12 -3.31 8.40 -6.99
CA ARG A 12 -3.56 8.31 -8.43
C ARG A 12 -4.82 7.54 -8.77
N GLY A 13 -5.37 6.78 -7.84
CA GLY A 13 -6.61 6.05 -8.03
C GLY A 13 -7.17 5.52 -6.73
N VAL A 14 -8.48 5.34 -6.71
CA VAL A 14 -9.25 4.68 -5.66
C VAL A 14 -10.16 3.68 -6.32
N VAL A 15 -10.08 2.42 -5.91
CA VAL A 15 -11.01 1.36 -6.31
C VAL A 15 -11.80 0.96 -5.07
N ASP A 16 -13.10 1.16 -5.08
CA ASP A 16 -13.93 0.90 -3.90
C ASP A 16 -14.02 -0.58 -3.56
N GLU A 17 -14.00 -1.45 -4.56
CA GLU A 17 -14.15 -2.89 -4.40
C GLU A 17 -13.11 -3.61 -5.27
N ASP A 18 -11.98 -3.90 -4.66
CA ASP A 18 -10.88 -4.69 -5.25
C ASP A 18 -10.91 -6.11 -4.69
N PHE A 19 -10.83 -7.09 -5.59
CA PHE A 19 -10.88 -8.51 -5.28
C PHE A 19 -9.60 -9.27 -5.69
N VAL A 20 -8.57 -8.55 -6.10
CA VAL A 20 -7.37 -9.18 -6.69
C VAL A 20 -6.10 -8.99 -5.87
N ASN A 21 -6.04 -7.97 -5.01
CA ASN A 21 -4.81 -7.64 -4.27
C ASN A 21 -4.78 -8.19 -2.83
N TYR A 22 -5.88 -8.71 -2.34
CA TYR A 22 -5.95 -9.32 -1.02
C TYR A 22 -7.05 -10.38 -0.98
N LYS A 23 -6.94 -11.34 -0.06
CA LYS A 23 -7.92 -12.42 0.15
C LYS A 23 -9.31 -11.95 0.60
N LYS A 24 -9.43 -10.71 1.10
CA LYS A 24 -10.70 -10.07 1.43
C LYS A 24 -11.02 -9.00 0.39
N ALA A 25 -12.29 -8.78 0.10
CA ALA A 25 -12.73 -7.64 -0.68
C ALA A 25 -12.21 -6.35 -0.02
N SER A 26 -11.56 -5.49 -0.76
CA SER A 26 -10.85 -4.34 -0.19
C SER A 26 -11.06 -3.05 -0.98
N MET A 27 -10.94 -1.92 -0.28
CA MET A 27 -10.74 -0.64 -0.95
C MET A 27 -9.25 -0.54 -1.33
N PHE A 28 -8.95 -0.34 -2.61
CA PHE A 28 -7.58 -0.15 -3.08
C PHE A 28 -7.26 1.34 -3.23
N LEU A 29 -6.16 1.77 -2.62
CA LEU A 29 -5.66 3.14 -2.64
C LEU A 29 -4.33 3.17 -3.40
N GLY A 30 -4.35 3.68 -4.63
CA GLY A 30 -3.18 3.79 -5.49
C GLY A 30 -2.33 5.01 -5.10
N THR A 31 -1.20 4.80 -4.43
CA THR A 31 -0.26 5.84 -4.01
C THR A 31 0.40 6.55 -5.20
N ALA A 32 0.87 7.77 -4.98
CA ALA A 32 1.16 8.70 -6.08
C ALA A 32 2.62 8.74 -6.52
N PHE A 33 3.57 8.30 -5.67
CA PHE A 33 5.00 8.50 -5.88
C PHE A 33 5.78 7.20 -5.87
N CYS A 34 6.86 7.14 -6.66
CA CYS A 34 7.82 6.05 -6.65
C CYS A 34 9.22 6.61 -6.95
N ASP A 35 10.23 6.10 -6.26
CA ASP A 35 11.63 6.42 -6.53
C ASP A 35 12.27 5.47 -7.55
N TRP A 36 11.50 4.49 -8.05
CA TRP A 36 11.91 3.47 -9.01
C TRP A 36 13.11 2.62 -8.57
N LYS A 37 13.26 2.44 -7.27
CA LYS A 37 14.40 1.72 -6.73
C LYS A 37 14.51 0.30 -7.26
N CYS A 38 13.36 -0.39 -7.44
CA CYS A 38 13.33 -1.73 -8.06
C CYS A 38 14.04 -1.77 -9.42
N CYS A 39 13.80 -0.76 -10.26
CA CYS A 39 14.39 -0.68 -11.58
C CYS A 39 15.85 -0.19 -11.55
N ARG A 40 16.14 0.81 -10.73
CA ARG A 40 17.48 1.38 -10.61
C ARG A 40 18.52 0.37 -10.14
N GLU A 41 18.18 -0.49 -9.19
CA GLU A 41 19.12 -1.48 -8.64
C GLU A 41 19.57 -2.53 -9.66
N ILE A 42 18.76 -2.82 -10.65
CA ILE A 42 19.09 -3.79 -11.71
C ILE A 42 19.38 -3.14 -13.06
N GLY A 43 19.52 -1.79 -13.08
CA GLY A 43 19.94 -1.05 -14.27
C GLY A 43 18.93 -1.04 -15.42
N ILE A 44 17.63 -1.14 -15.15
CA ILE A 44 16.57 -1.07 -16.17
C ILE A 44 15.79 0.24 -16.08
N ALA A 45 15.13 0.61 -17.17
CA ALA A 45 14.29 1.80 -17.20
C ALA A 45 13.02 1.63 -16.32
N PRO A 46 12.50 2.72 -15.71
CA PRO A 46 11.24 2.70 -14.99
C PRO A 46 10.06 2.14 -15.78
N SER A 47 10.08 2.29 -17.11
CA SER A 47 9.06 1.73 -18.02
C SER A 47 8.94 0.21 -17.99
N ALA A 48 9.93 -0.49 -17.45
CA ALA A 48 9.89 -1.94 -17.25
C ALA A 48 9.05 -2.34 -16.00
N CYS A 49 8.72 -1.41 -15.12
CA CYS A 49 7.87 -1.66 -13.96
C CYS A 49 6.42 -1.85 -14.39
N GLN A 50 5.77 -2.90 -13.87
CA GLN A 50 4.35 -3.19 -14.13
C GLN A 50 3.41 -2.02 -13.78
N ASN A 51 3.80 -1.16 -12.84
CA ASN A 51 3.01 -0.01 -12.38
C ASN A 51 3.38 1.31 -13.08
N HIS A 52 4.30 1.30 -14.04
CA HIS A 52 4.75 2.52 -14.72
C HIS A 52 3.60 3.25 -15.42
N GLN A 53 2.68 2.52 -16.03
CA GLN A 53 1.52 3.11 -16.72
C GLN A 53 0.65 3.97 -15.81
N THR A 54 0.60 3.67 -14.50
CA THR A 54 -0.15 4.46 -13.52
C THR A 54 0.29 5.93 -13.51
N VAL A 55 1.57 6.20 -13.73
CA VAL A 55 2.10 7.58 -13.78
C VAL A 55 1.64 8.34 -15.01
N THR A 56 1.51 7.65 -16.14
CA THR A 56 1.14 8.25 -17.43
C THR A 56 -0.37 8.31 -17.66
N SER A 57 -1.13 7.37 -17.12
CA SER A 57 -2.57 7.22 -17.35
C SER A 57 -3.46 7.92 -16.32
N SER A 58 -2.91 8.34 -15.19
CA SER A 58 -3.66 8.97 -14.09
C SER A 58 -2.97 10.20 -13.54
N LYS A 59 -3.76 11.15 -13.04
CA LYS A 59 -3.25 12.34 -12.34
C LYS A 59 -3.30 12.11 -10.83
N ALA A 60 -2.22 12.49 -10.14
CA ALA A 60 -2.20 12.51 -8.69
C ALA A 60 -3.13 13.62 -8.16
N ARG A 61 -3.91 13.28 -7.15
CA ARG A 61 -4.86 14.20 -6.49
C ARG A 61 -4.77 14.05 -4.98
N ALA A 62 -4.78 15.18 -4.27
CA ALA A 62 -4.92 15.19 -2.83
C ALA A 62 -6.38 14.93 -2.46
N ILE A 63 -6.62 13.94 -1.61
CA ILE A 63 -7.97 13.54 -1.17
C ILE A 63 -8.01 13.63 0.35
N PRO A 64 -9.06 14.21 0.96
CA PRO A 64 -9.20 14.24 2.41
C PRO A 64 -9.26 12.83 2.99
N ILE A 65 -8.39 12.55 3.96
CA ILE A 65 -8.29 11.22 4.60
C ILE A 65 -9.59 10.84 5.28
N GLU A 66 -10.20 11.77 6.00
CA GLU A 66 -11.48 11.51 6.68
C GLU A 66 -12.58 11.10 5.69
N SER A 67 -12.62 11.74 4.52
CA SER A 67 -13.59 11.41 3.47
C SER A 67 -13.38 10.00 2.91
N LEU A 68 -12.12 9.59 2.74
CA LEU A 68 -11.79 8.22 2.32
C LEU A 68 -12.20 7.18 3.37
N CYS A 69 -11.90 7.45 4.64
CA CYS A 69 -12.30 6.56 5.73
C CYS A 69 -13.83 6.42 5.82
N ARG A 70 -14.56 7.52 5.71
CA ARG A 70 -16.04 7.49 5.68
C ARG A 70 -16.58 6.72 4.48
N ARG A 71 -16.00 6.94 3.29
CA ARG A 71 -16.36 6.22 2.07
C ARG A 71 -16.14 4.72 2.23
N TYR A 72 -15.02 4.32 2.82
CA TYR A 72 -14.73 2.93 3.14
C TYR A 72 -15.78 2.33 4.09
N LEU A 73 -16.05 3.00 5.21
CA LEU A 73 -16.99 2.53 6.24
C LEU A 73 -18.44 2.43 5.76
N GLN A 74 -18.80 3.17 4.72
CA GLN A 74 -20.13 3.10 4.10
C GLN A 74 -20.31 1.91 3.15
N ASN A 75 -19.21 1.27 2.74
CA ASN A 75 -19.24 0.11 1.85
C ASN A 75 -19.29 -1.18 2.67
N SER A 76 -20.43 -1.88 2.65
CA SER A 76 -20.63 -3.13 3.39
C SER A 76 -19.96 -4.37 2.74
N ILE A 77 -19.41 -4.22 1.54
CA ILE A 77 -18.78 -5.33 0.79
C ILE A 77 -17.33 -5.52 1.23
N THR A 78 -16.61 -4.43 1.48
CA THR A 78 -15.17 -4.46 1.80
C THR A 78 -14.92 -4.63 3.28
N SER A 79 -13.87 -5.37 3.62
CA SER A 79 -13.38 -5.61 4.98
C SER A 79 -11.86 -5.53 5.08
N ALA A 80 -11.22 -4.81 4.16
CA ALA A 80 -9.81 -4.47 4.18
C ALA A 80 -9.55 -3.20 3.36
N VAL A 81 -8.42 -2.54 3.63
CA VAL A 81 -7.87 -1.47 2.80
C VAL A 81 -6.50 -1.90 2.30
N VAL A 82 -6.21 -1.70 1.02
CA VAL A 82 -4.92 -2.00 0.40
C VAL A 82 -4.29 -0.72 -0.14
N PHE A 83 -3.11 -0.39 0.34
CA PHE A 83 -2.24 0.63 -0.28
C PHE A 83 -1.29 -0.03 -1.26
N GLY A 84 -1.25 0.46 -2.47
CA GLY A 84 -0.41 -0.09 -3.53
C GLY A 84 -0.29 0.87 -4.71
N GLY A 85 -0.07 0.34 -5.89
CA GLY A 85 0.18 1.12 -7.10
C GLY A 85 1.64 1.53 -7.19
N LEU A 86 2.00 2.69 -6.66
CA LEU A 86 3.39 3.12 -6.52
C LEU A 86 3.93 2.80 -5.12
N GLU A 87 4.85 3.59 -4.58
CA GLU A 87 5.52 3.26 -3.32
C GLU A 87 4.85 3.95 -2.11
N PRO A 88 4.09 3.23 -1.27
CA PRO A 88 3.38 3.83 -0.14
C PRO A 88 4.31 4.45 0.91
N PHE A 89 5.52 3.92 1.11
CA PHE A 89 6.43 4.46 2.13
C PHE A 89 7.14 5.76 1.72
N LEU A 90 6.98 6.21 0.48
CA LEU A 90 7.29 7.61 0.12
C LEU A 90 6.23 8.59 0.64
N GLN A 91 5.10 8.08 1.10
CA GLN A 91 3.98 8.82 1.70
C GLN A 91 3.69 8.32 3.13
N THR A 92 4.72 7.97 3.88
CA THR A 92 4.60 7.34 5.22
C THR A 92 3.70 8.13 6.17
N GLU A 93 3.84 9.44 6.25
CA GLU A 93 3.03 10.29 7.16
C GLU A 93 1.56 10.28 6.76
N GLU A 94 1.27 10.31 5.46
CA GLU A 94 -0.09 10.25 4.93
C GLU A 94 -0.73 8.87 5.19
N VAL A 95 0.01 7.78 4.95
CA VAL A 95 -0.46 6.41 5.22
C VAL A 95 -0.73 6.20 6.70
N LEU A 96 0.17 6.64 7.58
CA LEU A 96 -0.01 6.57 9.04
C LEU A 96 -1.20 7.40 9.50
N SER A 97 -1.40 8.59 8.92
CA SER A 97 -2.56 9.45 9.22
C SER A 97 -3.87 8.78 8.83
N PHE A 98 -3.91 8.10 7.69
CA PHE A 98 -5.06 7.31 7.28
C PHE A 98 -5.35 6.16 8.27
N VAL A 99 -4.34 5.36 8.62
CA VAL A 99 -4.49 4.26 9.58
C VAL A 99 -5.00 4.78 10.91
N ARG A 100 -4.39 5.83 11.44
CA ARG A 100 -4.80 6.47 12.68
C ARG A 100 -6.26 6.94 12.64
N THR A 101 -6.66 7.61 11.55
CA THR A 101 -8.03 8.11 11.38
C THR A 101 -9.03 6.96 11.33
N LEU A 102 -8.72 5.93 10.53
CA LEU A 102 -9.59 4.74 10.43
C LEU A 102 -9.76 4.04 11.78
N ARG A 103 -8.68 3.86 12.54
CA ARG A 103 -8.73 3.27 13.90
C ARG A 103 -9.48 4.18 14.87
N GLY A 104 -9.31 5.50 14.76
CA GLY A 104 -10.07 6.48 15.55
C GLY A 104 -11.58 6.46 15.29
N MET A 105 -12.01 5.99 14.12
CA MET A 105 -13.41 5.76 13.77
C MET A 105 -13.93 4.38 14.25
N GLY A 106 -13.12 3.60 14.97
CA GLY A 106 -13.50 2.30 15.53
C GLY A 106 -13.40 1.12 14.56
N CYS A 107 -12.77 1.30 13.42
CA CYS A 107 -12.56 0.23 12.44
C CYS A 107 -11.22 -0.47 12.67
N GLU A 108 -11.25 -1.79 12.84
CA GLU A 108 -10.08 -2.65 13.01
C GLU A 108 -9.84 -3.60 11.83
N ASP A 109 -10.47 -3.35 10.69
CA ASP A 109 -10.26 -4.13 9.47
C ASP A 109 -8.79 -4.13 9.03
N ASP A 110 -8.37 -5.17 8.31
CA ASP A 110 -7.00 -5.29 7.83
C ASP A 110 -6.60 -4.07 6.97
N VAL A 111 -5.42 -3.52 7.24
CA VAL A 111 -4.75 -2.56 6.35
C VAL A 111 -3.51 -3.22 5.79
N VAL A 112 -3.46 -3.34 4.48
CA VAL A 112 -2.40 -4.00 3.71
C VAL A 112 -1.59 -2.95 2.96
N ILE A 113 -0.26 -3.01 3.07
CA ILE A 113 0.64 -2.05 2.43
C ILE A 113 1.60 -2.80 1.51
N TYR A 114 1.56 -2.50 0.22
CA TYR A 114 2.43 -3.08 -0.80
C TYR A 114 3.65 -2.18 -1.02
N THR A 115 4.81 -2.61 -0.55
CA THR A 115 6.07 -1.88 -0.77
C THR A 115 7.06 -2.69 -1.62
N GLY A 116 7.87 -1.98 -2.38
CA GLY A 116 9.05 -2.53 -3.04
C GLY A 116 10.27 -2.58 -2.12
N TYR A 117 10.21 -1.98 -0.95
CA TYR A 117 11.32 -1.99 0.01
C TYR A 117 11.44 -3.29 0.77
N GLU A 118 12.64 -3.55 1.30
CA GLU A 118 12.88 -4.62 2.26
C GLU A 118 12.62 -4.12 3.69
N PRO A 119 12.32 -5.01 4.66
CA PRO A 119 11.98 -4.59 6.03
C PRO A 119 13.00 -3.66 6.70
N ASN A 120 14.29 -3.89 6.46
CA ASN A 120 15.37 -3.08 7.04
C ASN A 120 15.44 -1.66 6.46
N GLU A 121 14.87 -1.41 5.29
CA GLU A 121 14.86 -0.11 4.65
C GLU A 121 13.73 0.80 5.18
N VAL A 122 12.72 0.20 5.79
CA VAL A 122 11.50 0.86 6.29
C VAL A 122 11.25 0.57 7.77
N SER A 123 12.28 0.27 8.55
CA SER A 123 12.18 -0.11 9.95
C SER A 123 11.41 0.91 10.79
N LYS A 124 11.65 2.21 10.60
CA LYS A 124 10.96 3.26 11.33
C LYS A 124 9.45 3.35 10.99
N PRO A 125 9.02 3.38 9.73
CA PRO A 125 7.61 3.24 9.39
C PRO A 125 6.95 2.00 9.99
N LEU A 126 7.62 0.85 9.96
CA LEU A 126 7.08 -0.40 10.53
C LEU A 126 6.89 -0.31 12.04
N GLU A 127 7.86 0.27 12.77
CA GLU A 127 7.74 0.49 14.21
C GLU A 127 6.50 1.33 14.56
N LEU A 128 6.24 2.37 13.80
CA LEU A 128 5.08 3.24 13.99
C LEU A 128 3.76 2.52 13.66
N LEU A 129 3.73 1.74 12.59
CA LEU A 129 2.56 0.97 12.17
C LEU A 129 2.19 -0.13 13.18
N ARG A 130 3.18 -0.74 13.86
CA ARG A 130 2.94 -1.75 14.90
C ARG A 130 2.14 -1.25 16.10
N ASN A 131 1.99 0.05 16.27
CA ASN A 131 1.10 0.62 17.29
C ASN A 131 -0.40 0.49 16.95
N TYR A 132 -0.73 0.04 15.76
CA TYR A 132 -2.11 -0.15 15.29
C TYR A 132 -2.38 -1.62 14.99
N PRO A 133 -3.57 -2.15 15.31
CA PRO A 133 -3.90 -3.55 15.05
C PRO A 133 -4.09 -3.84 13.56
N ASN A 134 -3.93 -5.10 13.19
CA ASN A 134 -4.28 -5.66 11.89
C ASN A 134 -3.58 -4.99 10.69
N ILE A 135 -2.27 -4.84 10.78
CA ILE A 135 -1.42 -4.33 9.69
C ILE A 135 -0.68 -5.50 9.02
N VAL A 136 -0.78 -5.56 7.72
CA VAL A 136 -0.06 -6.50 6.85
C VAL A 136 0.82 -5.71 5.89
N VAL A 137 2.07 -6.10 5.73
CA VAL A 137 2.98 -5.45 4.79
C VAL A 137 3.54 -6.49 3.82
N LYS A 138 3.42 -6.21 2.54
CA LYS A 138 4.05 -6.98 1.45
C LYS A 138 5.37 -6.29 1.10
N PHE A 139 6.46 -7.02 1.18
CA PHE A 139 7.83 -6.56 0.94
C PHE A 139 8.41 -7.10 -0.36
N GLY A 140 9.49 -6.47 -0.78
CA GLY A 140 10.37 -6.98 -1.81
C GLY A 140 10.21 -6.33 -3.18
N ARG A 141 11.35 -6.21 -3.87
CA ARG A 141 11.47 -5.60 -5.19
C ARG A 141 10.65 -6.35 -6.23
N TYR A 142 9.98 -5.61 -7.11
CA TYR A 142 9.51 -6.18 -8.36
C TYR A 142 10.73 -6.54 -9.24
N ARG A 143 10.73 -7.77 -9.76
CA ARG A 143 11.75 -8.28 -10.68
C ARG A 143 11.07 -8.76 -11.95
N PRO A 144 11.24 -8.07 -13.09
CA PRO A 144 10.71 -8.53 -14.37
C PRO A 144 11.29 -9.90 -14.72
N ASN A 145 10.51 -10.72 -15.40
CA ASN A 145 10.87 -12.11 -15.81
C ASN A 145 11.20 -13.06 -14.63
N SER A 146 10.80 -12.72 -13.41
CA SER A 146 10.82 -13.65 -12.28
C SER A 146 9.56 -14.49 -12.26
N ASP A 147 9.66 -15.73 -11.83
CA ASP A 147 8.49 -16.53 -11.50
C ASP A 147 7.75 -15.87 -10.32
N GLY A 148 6.41 -15.86 -10.40
CA GLY A 148 5.58 -15.41 -9.31
C GLY A 148 5.56 -16.43 -8.16
N VAL A 149 5.07 -16.02 -7.01
CA VAL A 149 4.91 -16.87 -5.83
C VAL A 149 3.55 -16.64 -5.20
N PHE A 150 2.90 -17.72 -4.76
CA PHE A 150 1.68 -17.58 -3.96
C PHE A 150 2.04 -17.21 -2.53
N ASP A 151 1.45 -16.12 -2.02
CA ASP A 151 1.63 -15.68 -0.64
C ASP A 151 0.37 -16.01 0.18
N PRO A 152 0.47 -16.89 1.19
CA PRO A 152 -0.70 -17.31 1.98
C PRO A 152 -1.22 -16.22 2.92
N THR A 153 -0.39 -15.26 3.30
CA THR A 153 -0.81 -14.12 4.13
C THR A 153 -1.76 -13.21 3.37
N LEU A 154 -1.43 -12.95 2.12
CA LEU A 154 -2.26 -12.15 1.21
C LEU A 154 -3.37 -12.97 0.54
N GLY A 155 -3.13 -14.26 0.31
CA GLY A 155 -4.03 -15.13 -0.45
C GLY A 155 -4.02 -14.87 -1.96
N VAL A 156 -2.92 -14.32 -2.48
CA VAL A 156 -2.76 -13.97 -3.90
C VAL A 156 -1.38 -14.37 -4.41
N HIS A 157 -1.22 -14.44 -5.74
CA HIS A 157 0.07 -14.59 -6.38
C HIS A 157 0.79 -13.25 -6.52
N LEU A 158 2.02 -13.18 -6.01
CA LEU A 158 2.92 -12.05 -6.16
C LEU A 158 3.71 -12.16 -7.47
N ALA A 159 4.11 -11.01 -8.01
CA ALA A 159 4.75 -10.92 -9.33
C ALA A 159 6.20 -11.45 -9.36
N SER A 160 6.87 -11.53 -8.22
CA SER A 160 8.27 -11.94 -8.13
C SER A 160 8.48 -12.88 -6.95
N SER A 161 9.28 -13.93 -7.12
CA SER A 161 9.51 -14.98 -6.13
C SER A 161 10.21 -14.52 -4.85
N ASN A 162 10.90 -13.38 -4.89
CA ASN A 162 11.54 -12.74 -3.73
C ASN A 162 10.55 -11.93 -2.87
N GLN A 163 9.32 -11.75 -3.32
CA GLN A 163 8.30 -10.98 -2.59
C GLN A 163 7.60 -11.88 -1.56
N HIS A 164 7.23 -11.28 -0.44
CA HIS A 164 6.50 -11.95 0.64
C HIS A 164 5.70 -10.95 1.45
N ALA A 165 4.74 -11.41 2.22
CA ALA A 165 3.98 -10.57 3.13
C ALA A 165 4.05 -11.07 4.56
N GLU A 166 4.00 -10.12 5.50
CA GLU A 166 3.99 -10.36 6.94
C GLU A 166 2.85 -9.59 7.61
N ARG A 167 2.15 -10.22 8.52
CA ARG A 167 1.30 -9.51 9.47
C ARG A 167 2.21 -9.00 10.58
N ILE A 168 2.33 -7.68 10.69
CA ILE A 168 3.26 -7.04 11.64
C ILE A 168 2.60 -6.63 12.95
N SER A 169 1.27 -6.66 13.00
CA SER A 169 0.47 -6.41 14.21
C SER A 169 -0.94 -6.99 14.10
#